data_78f5e122c79482cddf718b76f94bd09f
#
_entry.id   78f5e122c79482cddf718b76f94bd09f
#
_cell.length_a   1.000
_cell.length_b   1.000
_cell.length_c   1.000
_cell.angle_alpha   90.00
_cell.angle_beta   90.00
_cell.angle_gamma   90.00
#
_symmetry.space_group_name_H-M   'P 1'
#
loop_
_entity.id
_entity.type
_entity.pdbx_description
1 polymer ?
#
loop_
_entity_poly.entity_id
_entity_poly.type
_entity_poly.pdbx_seq_one_letter_code
_entity_poly.pdbx_strand_id
1 'polypeptide(L)'
;MPLGPVPARRDRLRISGSPDPITTLYELARFCKTRLQQWVGCDQNQFAILYEDRGQPAAIAQCLATFRPRDGRSVEIAIVGNEAIDLSQPPYEKYLLELCNYQFCKIFSAIDPKAVQEWRKRIYSKERPQIIQNLAEARRYLTFDFWRDLENHLVLSLNFANDYRSIHTINQLNLANFPSGQRLTQTYDGKSCEWVGFATMTIGEPLPFLGNQSLLDYHRDRQNLRDLDWRSLDPNQPAVLVKYANRSDPSPHIPQLLKTIYDRSELRESDLKNLILPIQKRYELALVAIQAINHRSFCCGDRVEFTTDLYSPAGLSHFATGDRDRNLNFGTDVQRPNPQNCYADVWQGWKAGKLANKPDLIRAQLIFPHRWEQPARSYMNQLRKRLEQFQVRLKSAGDNRYYDPQDAISVR
;
A
#
# COMPACT_ATOMS: atom_id res chain seq x y z
N MET A 1 22.77 -9.09 -10.61
CA MET A 1 22.77 -10.52 -11.05
C MET A 1 21.32 -10.98 -11.12
N PRO A 2 20.91 -11.77 -12.12
CA PRO A 2 19.58 -12.33 -12.16
C PRO A 2 19.33 -13.17 -10.91
N LEU A 3 18.08 -13.21 -10.45
CA LEU A 3 17.71 -13.98 -9.26
C LEU A 3 17.89 -15.48 -9.56
N GLY A 4 18.59 -16.19 -8.68
CA GLY A 4 18.73 -17.64 -8.72
C GLY A 4 17.40 -18.36 -8.42
N PRO A 5 17.41 -19.71 -8.45
CA PRO A 5 16.24 -20.49 -8.06
C PRO A 5 15.78 -20.19 -6.64
N VAL A 6 14.47 -20.10 -6.44
CA VAL A 6 13.83 -19.87 -5.13
C VAL A 6 12.98 -21.08 -4.78
N PRO A 7 13.60 -22.10 -4.12
CA PRO A 7 12.94 -23.35 -3.84
C PRO A 7 11.79 -23.18 -2.84
N ALA A 8 10.65 -23.74 -3.19
CA ALA A 8 9.46 -23.76 -2.37
C ALA A 8 8.70 -25.07 -2.54
N ARG A 9 7.75 -25.33 -1.66
CA ARG A 9 6.81 -26.44 -1.75
C ARG A 9 5.41 -25.95 -1.98
N ARG A 10 4.66 -26.73 -2.73
CA ARG A 10 3.24 -26.56 -2.95
C ARG A 10 2.49 -27.80 -2.48
N ASP A 11 1.65 -27.63 -1.44
CA ASP A 11 0.76 -28.69 -0.96
C ASP A 11 -0.66 -28.41 -1.45
N ARG A 12 -1.15 -29.26 -2.36
CA ARG A 12 -2.55 -29.24 -2.78
C ARG A 12 -3.41 -29.85 -1.70
N LEU A 13 -4.52 -29.17 -1.38
CA LEU A 13 -5.37 -29.50 -0.25
C LEU A 13 -6.78 -29.89 -0.73
N ARG A 14 -7.41 -30.78 0.04
CA ARG A 14 -8.85 -30.98 0.03
C ARG A 14 -9.39 -30.54 1.37
N ILE A 15 -10.34 -29.61 1.35
CA ILE A 15 -11.02 -29.09 2.55
C ILE A 15 -12.47 -29.55 2.49
N SER A 16 -12.90 -30.30 3.49
CA SER A 16 -14.25 -30.81 3.64
C SER A 16 -14.91 -30.20 4.88
N GLY A 17 -16.24 -30.09 4.87
CA GLY A 17 -17.01 -29.52 6.00
C GLY A 17 -17.04 -27.99 6.07
N SER A 18 -16.41 -27.29 5.11
CA SER A 18 -16.49 -25.82 5.02
C SER A 18 -17.52 -25.37 3.99
N PRO A 19 -18.42 -24.41 4.33
CA PRO A 19 -19.34 -23.81 3.37
C PRO A 19 -18.62 -22.88 2.38
N ASP A 20 -17.47 -22.33 2.77
CA ASP A 20 -16.60 -21.51 1.94
C ASP A 20 -15.14 -22.00 2.04
N PRO A 21 -14.77 -22.98 1.22
CA PRO A 21 -13.43 -23.55 1.25
C PRO A 21 -12.33 -22.56 0.89
N ILE A 22 -12.62 -21.54 0.07
CA ILE A 22 -11.64 -20.53 -0.33
C ILE A 22 -11.29 -19.64 0.88
N THR A 23 -12.27 -19.12 1.60
CA THR A 23 -12.02 -18.36 2.83
C THR A 23 -11.28 -19.20 3.85
N THR A 24 -11.66 -20.49 4.00
CA THR A 24 -10.95 -21.41 4.89
C THR A 24 -9.49 -21.61 4.49
N LEU A 25 -9.19 -21.71 3.20
CA LEU A 25 -7.81 -21.80 2.70
C LEU A 25 -6.97 -20.57 3.07
N TYR A 26 -7.54 -19.38 2.95
CA TYR A 26 -6.86 -18.14 3.39
C TYR A 26 -6.63 -18.09 4.90
N GLU A 27 -7.62 -18.47 5.69
CA GLU A 27 -7.47 -18.52 7.16
C GLU A 27 -6.40 -19.52 7.56
N LEU A 28 -6.35 -20.66 6.90
CA LEU A 28 -5.33 -21.70 7.10
C LEU A 28 -3.93 -21.17 6.76
N ALA A 29 -3.75 -20.59 5.58
CA ALA A 29 -2.45 -20.03 5.17
C ALA A 29 -1.97 -18.96 6.18
N ARG A 30 -2.88 -18.10 6.64
CA ARG A 30 -2.59 -17.09 7.67
C ARG A 30 -2.24 -17.73 9.02
N PHE A 31 -2.94 -18.78 9.43
CA PHE A 31 -2.67 -19.52 10.65
C PHE A 31 -1.28 -20.16 10.60
N CYS A 32 -0.94 -20.86 9.50
CA CYS A 32 0.37 -21.44 9.29
C CYS A 32 1.48 -20.37 9.30
N LYS A 33 1.29 -19.27 8.57
CA LYS A 33 2.23 -18.14 8.55
C LYS A 33 2.53 -17.60 9.96
N THR A 34 1.48 -17.40 10.75
CA THR A 34 1.62 -16.87 12.12
C THR A 34 2.31 -17.87 13.03
N ARG A 35 1.92 -19.15 12.98
CA ARG A 35 2.45 -20.18 13.86
C ARG A 35 3.89 -20.54 13.56
N LEU A 36 4.25 -20.61 12.28
CA LEU A 36 5.59 -21.00 11.82
C LEU A 36 6.55 -19.81 11.70
N GLN A 37 6.05 -18.58 11.80
CA GLN A 37 6.85 -17.37 11.61
C GLN A 37 7.63 -17.37 10.30
N GLN A 38 7.03 -17.97 9.26
CA GLN A 38 7.56 -18.03 7.89
C GLN A 38 6.51 -17.63 6.88
N TRP A 39 6.93 -17.31 5.66
CA TRP A 39 6.01 -17.04 4.58
C TRP A 39 5.20 -18.28 4.21
N VAL A 40 3.89 -18.10 4.11
CA VAL A 40 2.96 -19.09 3.56
C VAL A 40 2.01 -18.36 2.63
N GLY A 41 2.08 -18.71 1.34
CA GLY A 41 1.18 -18.19 0.29
C GLY A 41 -0.02 -19.10 0.10
N CYS A 42 -0.99 -18.61 -0.67
CA CYS A 42 -2.24 -19.30 -0.96
C CYS A 42 -2.52 -19.27 -2.46
N ASP A 43 -2.63 -20.43 -3.08
CA ASP A 43 -3.06 -20.57 -4.48
C ASP A 43 -4.51 -21.06 -4.55
N GLN A 44 -5.43 -20.14 -4.83
CA GLN A 44 -6.86 -20.44 -4.96
C GLN A 44 -7.17 -21.37 -6.13
N ASN A 45 -6.50 -21.14 -7.28
CA ASN A 45 -6.78 -21.86 -8.50
C ASN A 45 -6.40 -23.34 -8.41
N GLN A 46 -5.34 -23.63 -7.65
CA GLN A 46 -4.85 -24.99 -7.43
C GLN A 46 -5.27 -25.56 -6.08
N PHE A 47 -6.01 -24.77 -5.30
CA PHE A 47 -6.42 -25.12 -3.95
C PHE A 47 -5.24 -25.60 -3.09
N ALA A 48 -4.21 -24.77 -3.02
CA ALA A 48 -2.93 -25.12 -2.42
C ALA A 48 -2.38 -24.03 -1.50
N ILE A 49 -1.54 -24.45 -0.56
CA ILE A 49 -0.62 -23.58 0.18
C ILE A 49 0.77 -23.72 -0.40
N LEU A 50 1.51 -22.59 -0.37
CA LEU A 50 2.90 -22.53 -0.80
C LEU A 50 3.77 -22.03 0.36
N TYR A 51 4.96 -22.58 0.51
CA TYR A 51 5.89 -22.19 1.56
C TYR A 51 7.34 -22.46 1.15
N GLU A 52 8.28 -21.75 1.79
CA GLU A 52 9.71 -21.96 1.53
C GLU A 52 10.11 -23.39 1.93
N ASP A 53 10.90 -24.07 1.09
CA ASP A 53 11.42 -25.40 1.39
C ASP A 53 12.61 -25.31 2.35
N ARG A 54 12.30 -25.20 3.63
CA ARG A 54 13.28 -25.19 4.72
C ARG A 54 13.41 -26.54 5.44
N GLY A 55 12.97 -27.60 4.79
CA GLY A 55 13.03 -28.95 5.37
C GLY A 55 12.07 -29.19 6.54
N GLN A 56 10.97 -28.44 6.63
CA GLN A 56 9.98 -28.54 7.73
C GLN A 56 8.57 -29.00 7.30
N PRO A 57 8.41 -30.02 6.43
CA PRO A 57 7.08 -30.47 6.02
C PRO A 57 6.24 -30.98 7.21
N ALA A 58 6.89 -31.56 8.23
CA ALA A 58 6.21 -32.02 9.44
C ALA A 58 5.54 -30.87 10.22
N ALA A 59 6.13 -29.69 10.24
CA ALA A 59 5.58 -28.52 10.92
C ALA A 59 4.31 -27.99 10.20
N ILE A 60 4.28 -28.03 8.87
CA ILE A 60 3.08 -27.72 8.09
C ILE A 60 1.99 -28.74 8.39
N ALA A 61 2.29 -30.04 8.33
CA ALA A 61 1.32 -31.10 8.63
C ALA A 61 0.70 -30.92 10.04
N GLN A 62 1.52 -30.56 11.04
CA GLN A 62 1.05 -30.25 12.38
C GLN A 62 0.13 -29.00 12.40
N CYS A 63 0.43 -27.95 11.64
CA CYS A 63 -0.44 -26.79 11.50
C CYS A 63 -1.80 -27.19 10.90
N LEU A 64 -1.81 -27.99 9.84
CA LEU A 64 -3.04 -28.48 9.21
C LEU A 64 -3.92 -29.27 10.20
N ALA A 65 -3.31 -30.17 10.97
CA ALA A 65 -4.00 -30.99 11.97
C ALA A 65 -4.58 -30.18 13.13
N THR A 66 -3.97 -29.02 13.47
CA THR A 66 -4.38 -28.21 14.61
C THR A 66 -5.20 -26.98 14.25
N PHE A 67 -5.37 -26.73 12.97
CA PHE A 67 -6.15 -25.56 12.51
C PHE A 67 -7.62 -25.68 12.91
N ARG A 68 -8.18 -24.54 13.30
CA ARG A 68 -9.62 -24.39 13.55
C ARG A 68 -10.06 -23.06 12.90
N PRO A 69 -11.08 -23.08 12.04
CA PRO A 69 -11.66 -21.88 11.49
C PRO A 69 -12.19 -20.94 12.59
N ARG A 70 -12.25 -19.66 12.29
CA ARG A 70 -12.72 -18.64 13.24
C ARG A 70 -14.16 -18.79 13.68
N ASP A 71 -14.99 -19.37 12.83
CA ASP A 71 -16.39 -19.65 13.11
C ASP A 71 -16.61 -20.88 14.04
N GLY A 72 -15.51 -21.51 14.47
CA GLY A 72 -15.52 -22.65 15.39
C GLY A 72 -15.97 -23.97 14.79
N ARG A 73 -16.22 -24.02 13.48
CA ARG A 73 -16.65 -25.24 12.81
C ARG A 73 -15.52 -26.26 12.73
N SER A 74 -15.91 -27.52 12.68
CA SER A 74 -14.94 -28.59 12.40
C SER A 74 -14.77 -28.71 10.88
N VAL A 75 -13.53 -28.61 10.42
CA VAL A 75 -13.14 -28.84 9.02
C VAL A 75 -12.12 -29.93 8.95
N GLU A 76 -12.21 -30.74 7.90
CA GLU A 76 -11.22 -31.77 7.58
C GLU A 76 -10.30 -31.26 6.47
N ILE A 77 -8.99 -31.31 6.69
CA ILE A 77 -7.98 -30.87 5.73
C ILE A 77 -7.05 -32.03 5.43
N ALA A 78 -6.97 -32.41 4.16
CA ALA A 78 -6.07 -33.45 3.70
C ALA A 78 -5.14 -32.93 2.61
N ILE A 79 -3.85 -33.27 2.68
CA ILE A 79 -2.89 -33.05 1.58
C ILE A 79 -3.17 -34.13 0.53
N VAL A 80 -3.52 -33.68 -0.68
CA VAL A 80 -3.80 -34.57 -1.83
C VAL A 80 -2.68 -34.57 -2.86
N GLY A 81 -1.70 -33.74 -2.71
CA GLY A 81 -0.50 -33.68 -3.55
C GLY A 81 0.55 -32.75 -2.94
N ASN A 82 1.80 -33.12 -3.10
CA ASN A 82 2.94 -32.33 -2.67
C ASN A 82 3.94 -32.26 -3.81
N GLU A 83 4.46 -31.09 -4.12
CA GLU A 83 5.47 -30.91 -5.17
C GLU A 83 6.47 -29.81 -4.78
N ALA A 84 7.71 -30.02 -5.22
CA ALA A 84 8.73 -28.98 -5.18
C ALA A 84 8.54 -28.04 -6.36
N ILE A 85 8.62 -26.75 -6.12
CA ILE A 85 8.48 -25.70 -7.13
C ILE A 85 9.61 -24.69 -6.98
N ASP A 86 9.83 -23.92 -8.05
CA ASP A 86 10.75 -22.78 -8.04
C ASP A 86 9.92 -21.48 -8.24
N LEU A 87 9.87 -20.65 -7.22
CA LEU A 87 9.12 -19.38 -7.27
C LEU A 87 9.72 -18.38 -8.25
N SER A 88 10.97 -18.57 -8.69
CA SER A 88 11.60 -17.72 -9.69
C SER A 88 11.06 -17.95 -11.10
N GLN A 89 10.32 -19.04 -11.32
CA GLN A 89 9.78 -19.42 -12.63
C GLN A 89 8.31 -19.01 -12.78
N PRO A 90 7.84 -18.68 -13.99
CA PRO A 90 6.41 -18.60 -14.27
C PRO A 90 5.73 -19.95 -14.02
N PRO A 91 4.54 -20.02 -13.47
CA PRO A 91 3.59 -18.94 -13.14
C PRO A 91 3.68 -18.43 -11.68
N TYR A 92 4.79 -18.68 -10.98
CA TYR A 92 4.90 -18.45 -9.53
C TYR A 92 5.40 -17.05 -9.16
N GLU A 93 5.66 -16.16 -10.10
CA GLU A 93 6.24 -14.83 -9.86
C GLU A 93 5.48 -14.02 -8.80
N LYS A 94 4.15 -14.05 -8.81
CA LYS A 94 3.35 -13.34 -7.79
C LYS A 94 3.68 -13.81 -6.36
N TYR A 95 3.94 -15.10 -6.18
CA TYR A 95 4.28 -15.68 -4.87
C TYR A 95 5.70 -15.35 -4.45
N LEU A 96 6.62 -15.24 -5.42
CA LEU A 96 7.97 -14.69 -5.19
C LEU A 96 7.88 -13.26 -4.63
N LEU A 97 7.10 -12.40 -5.28
CA LEU A 97 6.94 -11.01 -4.84
C LEU A 97 6.23 -10.92 -3.47
N GLU A 98 5.30 -11.82 -3.18
CA GLU A 98 4.69 -11.94 -1.84
C GLU A 98 5.71 -12.38 -0.78
N LEU A 99 6.58 -13.34 -1.10
CA LEU A 99 7.69 -13.76 -0.24
C LEU A 99 8.63 -12.59 0.04
N CYS A 100 9.04 -11.84 -1.00
CA CYS A 100 9.89 -10.66 -0.86
C CYS A 100 9.25 -9.61 0.06
N ASN A 101 7.96 -9.31 -0.15
CA ASN A 101 7.22 -8.40 0.71
C ASN A 101 7.19 -8.88 2.17
N TYR A 102 6.97 -10.16 2.39
CA TYR A 102 6.98 -10.76 3.72
C TYR A 102 8.34 -10.63 4.39
N GLN A 103 9.43 -11.00 3.70
CA GLN A 103 10.79 -10.90 4.24
C GLN A 103 11.16 -9.46 4.58
N PHE A 104 10.79 -8.51 3.72
CA PHE A 104 11.00 -7.09 3.97
C PHE A 104 10.27 -6.63 5.24
N CYS A 105 8.98 -6.95 5.37
CA CYS A 105 8.21 -6.62 6.57
C CYS A 105 8.79 -7.27 7.83
N LYS A 106 9.25 -8.52 7.74
CA LYS A 106 9.85 -9.25 8.85
C LYS A 106 11.12 -8.58 9.36
N ILE A 107 11.98 -8.10 8.47
CA ILE A 107 13.21 -7.37 8.82
C ILE A 107 12.86 -6.12 9.63
N PHE A 108 11.90 -5.32 9.17
CA PHE A 108 11.51 -4.10 9.87
C PHE A 108 10.68 -4.37 11.14
N SER A 109 9.86 -5.43 11.15
CA SER A 109 9.15 -5.85 12.36
C SER A 109 10.09 -6.30 13.48
N ALA A 110 11.25 -6.84 13.15
CA ALA A 110 12.28 -7.16 14.14
C ALA A 110 12.94 -5.91 14.77
N ILE A 111 12.84 -4.75 14.08
CA ILE A 111 13.29 -3.46 14.62
C ILE A 111 12.18 -2.80 15.43
N ASP A 112 10.96 -2.76 14.89
CA ASP A 112 9.77 -2.23 15.51
C ASP A 112 8.50 -2.89 14.97
N PRO A 113 7.92 -3.86 15.70
CA PRO A 113 6.70 -4.55 15.26
C PRO A 113 5.50 -3.62 15.07
N LYS A 114 5.45 -2.51 15.82
CA LYS A 114 4.34 -1.55 15.76
C LYS A 114 4.41 -0.62 14.54
N ALA A 115 5.61 -0.45 13.98
CA ALA A 115 5.81 0.40 12.81
C ALA A 115 5.34 -0.24 11.51
N VAL A 116 5.26 -1.58 11.44
CA VAL A 116 5.02 -2.30 10.19
C VAL A 116 3.53 -2.60 10.02
N GLN A 117 2.96 -2.14 8.91
CA GLN A 117 1.62 -2.50 8.42
C GLN A 117 1.78 -3.31 7.13
N GLU A 118 1.99 -4.62 7.27
CA GLU A 118 2.27 -5.53 6.16
C GLU A 118 1.21 -5.44 5.04
N TRP A 119 -0.08 -5.46 5.39
CA TRP A 119 -1.18 -5.43 4.44
C TRP A 119 -1.28 -4.13 3.62
N ARG A 120 -0.63 -3.02 4.06
CA ARG A 120 -0.50 -1.76 3.31
C ARG A 120 0.87 -1.58 2.70
N LYS A 121 1.80 -2.51 2.91
CA LYS A 121 3.21 -2.34 2.54
C LYS A 121 3.77 -1.01 3.06
N ARG A 122 3.50 -0.69 4.33
CA ARG A 122 3.91 0.57 4.98
C ARG A 122 4.75 0.31 6.21
N ILE A 123 5.80 1.09 6.36
CA ILE A 123 6.65 1.11 7.55
C ILE A 123 6.68 2.53 8.06
N TYR A 124 6.08 2.76 9.21
CA TYR A 124 5.99 4.09 9.81
C TYR A 124 7.31 4.49 10.46
N SER A 125 7.67 5.78 10.33
CA SER A 125 8.81 6.35 11.04
C SER A 125 8.55 6.34 12.55
N LYS A 126 9.64 6.18 13.33
CA LYS A 126 9.64 6.35 14.79
C LYS A 126 9.61 7.82 15.21
N GLU A 127 9.83 8.73 14.29
CA GLU A 127 9.74 10.16 14.56
C GLU A 127 8.36 10.53 15.10
N ARG A 128 8.33 11.50 16.00
CA ARG A 128 7.05 12.02 16.48
C ARG A 128 6.26 12.59 15.31
N PRO A 129 4.96 12.32 15.22
CA PRO A 129 4.13 12.94 14.20
C PRO A 129 4.22 14.47 14.28
N GLN A 130 4.27 15.12 13.13
CA GLN A 130 4.18 16.57 13.07
C GLN A 130 2.73 17.00 13.15
N ILE A 131 2.43 17.96 14.02
CA ILE A 131 1.08 18.50 14.17
C ILE A 131 0.84 19.61 13.15
N ILE A 132 -0.25 19.50 12.41
CA ILE A 132 -0.70 20.44 11.39
C ILE A 132 -1.95 21.14 11.88
N GLN A 133 -1.90 22.47 12.01
CA GLN A 133 -3.05 23.34 12.32
C GLN A 133 -3.80 22.95 13.62
N ASN A 134 -3.17 22.27 14.56
CA ASN A 134 -3.84 21.65 15.70
C ASN A 134 -5.04 20.76 15.33
N LEU A 135 -5.08 20.27 14.09
CA LEU A 135 -6.17 19.47 13.53
C LEU A 135 -5.72 18.04 13.21
N ALA A 136 -4.56 17.92 12.58
CA ALA A 136 -4.05 16.64 12.09
C ALA A 136 -2.62 16.35 12.55
N GLU A 137 -2.30 15.09 12.73
CA GLU A 137 -0.97 14.55 12.84
C GLU A 137 -0.49 14.00 11.51
N ALA A 138 0.67 14.44 11.02
CA ALA A 138 1.34 13.87 9.87
C ALA A 138 2.30 12.78 10.32
N ARG A 139 2.06 11.55 9.92
CA ARG A 139 2.91 10.40 10.18
C ARG A 139 3.63 9.99 8.92
N ARG A 140 4.95 10.08 8.92
CA ARG A 140 5.77 9.63 7.80
C ARG A 140 5.82 8.11 7.75
N TYR A 141 5.76 7.58 6.54
CA TYR A 141 5.95 6.16 6.30
C TYR A 141 6.73 5.91 5.02
N LEU A 142 7.41 4.78 4.98
CA LEU A 142 8.01 4.19 3.80
C LEU A 142 7.00 3.22 3.18
N THR A 143 6.73 3.35 1.89
CA THR A 143 6.13 2.29 1.08
C THR A 143 7.20 1.59 0.27
N PHE A 144 6.98 0.35 -0.01
CA PHE A 144 7.87 -0.45 -0.81
C PHE A 144 7.09 -1.37 -1.73
N ASP A 145 7.69 -1.70 -2.85
CA ASP A 145 7.16 -2.69 -3.77
C ASP A 145 8.30 -3.42 -4.47
N PHE A 146 8.09 -4.72 -4.71
CA PHE A 146 9.03 -5.55 -5.43
C PHE A 146 8.45 -5.88 -6.79
N TRP A 147 9.30 -5.91 -7.79
CA TRP A 147 8.98 -6.31 -9.14
C TRP A 147 10.21 -6.90 -9.83
N ARG A 148 10.01 -7.53 -10.98
CA ARG A 148 11.10 -8.08 -11.79
C ARG A 148 11.20 -7.29 -13.09
N ASP A 149 12.41 -7.01 -13.51
CA ASP A 149 12.66 -6.40 -14.81
C ASP A 149 12.71 -7.46 -15.93
N LEU A 150 12.89 -6.99 -17.16
CA LEU A 150 12.98 -7.86 -18.34
C LEU A 150 14.21 -8.78 -18.33
N GLU A 151 15.23 -8.45 -17.56
CA GLU A 151 16.46 -9.24 -17.39
C GLU A 151 16.40 -10.15 -16.16
N ASN A 152 15.22 -10.26 -15.55
CA ASN A 152 14.98 -11.11 -14.40
C ASN A 152 15.64 -10.66 -13.08
N HIS A 153 16.01 -9.37 -12.98
CA HIS A 153 16.50 -8.82 -11.73
C HIS A 153 15.34 -8.50 -10.80
N LEU A 154 15.56 -8.76 -9.51
CA LEU A 154 14.63 -8.30 -8.47
C LEU A 154 14.88 -6.82 -8.20
N VAL A 155 13.87 -6.00 -8.42
CA VAL A 155 13.93 -4.55 -8.21
C VAL A 155 13.07 -4.18 -7.01
N LEU A 156 13.63 -3.35 -6.12
CA LEU A 156 12.94 -2.80 -4.97
C LEU A 156 12.66 -1.31 -5.19
N SER A 157 11.40 -0.94 -5.22
CA SER A 157 10.96 0.46 -5.23
C SER A 157 10.68 0.93 -3.82
N LEU A 158 11.28 2.06 -3.43
CA LEU A 158 11.05 2.70 -2.13
C LEU A 158 10.47 4.10 -2.34
N ASN A 159 9.41 4.44 -1.59
CA ASN A 159 8.85 5.77 -1.62
C ASN A 159 8.47 6.22 -0.19
N PHE A 160 8.63 7.52 0.06
CA PHE A 160 8.30 8.14 1.35
C PHE A 160 7.08 9.03 1.19
N ALA A 161 6.10 8.82 2.06
CA ALA A 161 4.86 9.58 2.06
C ALA A 161 4.43 9.92 3.51
N ASN A 162 3.41 10.73 3.63
CA ASN A 162 2.79 11.06 4.90
C ASN A 162 1.34 10.61 4.92
N ASP A 163 0.91 10.11 6.07
CA ASP A 163 -0.47 9.79 6.40
C ASP A 163 -0.98 10.88 7.36
N TYR A 164 -2.12 11.45 7.06
CA TYR A 164 -2.68 12.56 7.83
C TYR A 164 -3.90 12.07 8.60
N ARG A 165 -3.83 12.12 9.92
CA ARG A 165 -4.90 11.66 10.80
C ARG A 165 -5.29 12.77 11.76
N SER A 166 -6.55 12.83 12.14
CA SER A 166 -6.98 13.72 13.21
C SER A 166 -6.15 13.49 14.48
N ILE A 167 -5.80 14.57 15.19
CA ILE A 167 -5.25 14.47 16.55
C ILE A 167 -6.31 13.97 17.52
N HIS A 168 -7.58 14.24 17.23
CA HIS A 168 -8.74 13.84 18.02
C HIS A 168 -9.36 12.53 17.52
N THR A 169 -9.89 11.75 18.44
CA THR A 169 -10.79 10.64 18.10
C THR A 169 -12.18 11.17 17.78
N ILE A 170 -12.97 10.41 17.03
CA ILE A 170 -14.23 10.93 16.49
C ILE A 170 -15.27 11.31 17.57
N ASN A 171 -15.22 10.69 18.77
CA ASN A 171 -16.08 11.09 19.88
C ASN A 171 -15.82 12.51 20.40
N GLN A 172 -14.65 13.09 20.10
CA GLN A 172 -14.26 14.46 20.45
C GLN A 172 -14.67 15.49 19.35
N LEU A 173 -15.25 15.02 18.26
CA LEU A 173 -15.68 15.80 17.14
C LEU A 173 -17.21 15.93 17.15
N ASN A 174 -17.73 16.97 16.49
CA ASN A 174 -19.18 17.11 16.33
C ASN A 174 -19.70 16.15 15.25
N LEU A 175 -20.12 14.97 15.67
CA LEU A 175 -20.58 13.90 14.79
C LEU A 175 -21.89 14.20 14.06
N ALA A 176 -22.68 15.18 14.52
CA ALA A 176 -23.92 15.58 13.85
C ALA A 176 -23.68 16.12 12.44
N ASN A 177 -22.49 16.69 12.20
CA ASN A 177 -22.10 17.26 10.91
C ASN A 177 -21.14 16.34 10.12
N PHE A 178 -20.97 15.09 10.56
CA PHE A 178 -20.05 14.18 9.90
C PHE A 178 -20.66 13.67 8.60
N PRO A 179 -20.04 13.94 7.44
CA PRO A 179 -20.59 13.48 6.17
C PRO A 179 -20.51 11.95 6.06
N SER A 180 -21.57 11.36 5.52
CA SER A 180 -21.52 9.92 5.17
C SER A 180 -20.38 9.66 4.18
N GLY A 181 -19.66 8.56 4.38
CA GLY A 181 -18.49 8.23 3.59
C GLY A 181 -17.18 8.89 4.06
N GLN A 182 -17.20 9.69 5.16
CA GLN A 182 -15.97 10.23 5.75
C GLN A 182 -14.99 9.10 6.06
N ARG A 183 -13.76 9.24 5.57
CA ARG A 183 -12.71 8.24 5.78
C ARG A 183 -12.19 8.27 7.21
N LEU A 184 -12.17 7.10 7.81
CA LEU A 184 -11.70 6.87 9.17
C LEU A 184 -10.58 5.83 9.20
N THR A 185 -9.83 5.82 10.30
CA THR A 185 -8.85 4.79 10.61
C THR A 185 -9.00 4.32 12.03
N GLN A 186 -8.84 3.03 12.24
CA GLN A 186 -8.75 2.45 13.59
C GLN A 186 -7.41 2.84 14.22
N THR A 187 -7.43 3.20 15.51
CA THR A 187 -6.24 3.63 16.24
C THR A 187 -5.27 2.49 16.52
N TYR A 188 -5.77 1.26 16.66
CA TYR A 188 -5.00 0.10 17.11
C TYR A 188 -4.36 -0.73 15.98
N ASP A 189 -5.00 -0.83 14.81
CA ASP A 189 -4.45 -1.60 13.67
C ASP A 189 -4.30 -0.78 12.39
N GLY A 190 -4.76 0.47 12.40
CA GLY A 190 -4.66 1.39 11.28
C GLY A 190 -5.53 1.05 10.08
N LYS A 191 -6.49 0.11 10.20
CA LYS A 191 -7.41 -0.19 9.11
C LYS A 191 -8.27 1.01 8.78
N SER A 192 -8.45 1.26 7.49
CA SER A 192 -9.36 2.29 7.00
C SER A 192 -10.77 1.74 6.89
N CYS A 193 -11.71 2.60 7.23
CA CYS A 193 -13.14 2.38 7.07
C CYS A 193 -13.81 3.72 6.73
N GLU A 194 -15.08 3.68 6.39
CA GLU A 194 -15.90 4.84 6.10
C GLU A 194 -16.99 4.99 7.15
N TRP A 195 -17.25 6.21 7.56
CA TRP A 195 -18.34 6.56 8.43
C TRP A 195 -19.68 6.33 7.73
N VAL A 196 -20.59 5.66 8.42
CA VAL A 196 -21.96 5.43 7.93
C VAL A 196 -22.97 6.19 8.77
N GLY A 197 -22.81 6.19 10.10
CA GLY A 197 -23.74 6.83 11.02
C GLY A 197 -23.63 6.28 12.45
N PHE A 198 -24.64 6.57 13.26
CA PHE A 198 -24.75 5.97 14.58
C PHE A 198 -25.42 4.60 14.50
N ALA A 199 -24.99 3.70 15.35
CA ALA A 199 -25.71 2.45 15.58
C ALA A 199 -26.91 2.68 16.50
N THR A 200 -27.91 1.82 16.41
CA THR A 200 -29.05 1.81 17.37
C THR A 200 -28.66 1.20 18.71
N MET A 201 -27.54 0.50 18.76
CA MET A 201 -27.01 -0.16 19.96
C MET A 201 -25.93 0.68 20.65
N THR A 202 -25.72 0.39 21.94
CA THR A 202 -24.65 0.98 22.74
C THR A 202 -23.38 0.12 22.71
N ILE A 203 -22.24 0.68 23.14
CA ILE A 203 -20.97 -0.07 23.18
C ILE A 203 -20.93 -1.13 24.28
N GLY A 204 -21.76 -1.02 25.30
CA GLY A 204 -21.88 -1.98 26.41
C GLY A 204 -22.93 -3.07 26.19
N GLU A 205 -23.73 -2.98 25.13
CA GLU A 205 -24.78 -3.93 24.82
C GLU A 205 -24.22 -5.25 24.27
N PRO A 206 -24.69 -6.42 24.76
CA PRO A 206 -24.26 -7.71 24.22
C PRO A 206 -24.69 -7.92 22.77
N LEU A 207 -23.77 -8.40 21.91
CA LEU A 207 -24.00 -8.58 20.49
C LEU A 207 -23.96 -10.06 20.12
N PRO A 208 -25.02 -10.61 19.52
CA PRO A 208 -25.09 -12.03 19.16
C PRO A 208 -23.96 -12.49 18.23
N PHE A 209 -23.56 -11.65 17.26
CA PHE A 209 -22.48 -11.94 16.31
C PHE A 209 -21.06 -11.87 16.92
N LEU A 210 -20.93 -11.37 18.16
CA LEU A 210 -19.71 -11.40 18.97
C LEU A 210 -19.75 -12.48 20.06
N GLY A 211 -20.66 -13.46 19.96
CA GLY A 211 -20.83 -14.49 20.99
C GLY A 211 -21.43 -13.94 22.29
N ASN A 212 -22.34 -12.98 22.20
CA ASN A 212 -22.96 -12.24 23.30
C ASN A 212 -22.00 -11.40 24.14
N GLN A 213 -20.83 -11.07 23.62
CA GLN A 213 -19.95 -10.07 24.22
C GLN A 213 -20.38 -8.66 23.79
N SER A 214 -20.15 -7.67 24.64
CA SER A 214 -20.24 -6.26 24.25
C SER A 214 -19.04 -5.83 23.40
N LEU A 215 -19.12 -4.68 22.71
CA LEU A 215 -17.96 -4.10 22.01
C LEU A 215 -16.82 -3.79 22.99
N LEU A 216 -17.15 -3.34 24.20
CA LEU A 216 -16.16 -3.07 25.25
C LEU A 216 -15.41 -4.34 25.63
N ASP A 217 -16.12 -5.44 25.93
CA ASP A 217 -15.50 -6.70 26.33
C ASP A 217 -14.66 -7.28 25.19
N TYR A 218 -15.19 -7.27 23.97
CA TYR A 218 -14.49 -7.74 22.78
C TYR A 218 -13.15 -7.02 22.55
N HIS A 219 -13.11 -5.70 22.69
CA HIS A 219 -11.88 -4.93 22.52
C HIS A 219 -10.94 -5.03 23.71
N ARG A 220 -11.47 -5.15 24.92
CA ARG A 220 -10.70 -5.39 26.15
C ARG A 220 -9.97 -6.72 26.09
N ASP A 221 -10.65 -7.79 25.75
CA ASP A 221 -10.08 -9.13 25.65
C ASP A 221 -9.02 -9.24 24.57
N ARG A 222 -9.13 -8.44 23.50
CA ARG A 222 -8.13 -8.34 22.42
C ARG A 222 -7.00 -7.36 22.72
N GLN A 223 -6.97 -6.75 23.88
CA GLN A 223 -5.96 -5.77 24.29
C GLN A 223 -5.89 -4.53 23.36
N ASN A 224 -6.91 -4.27 22.55
CA ASN A 224 -6.96 -3.10 21.68
C ASN A 224 -7.15 -1.79 22.47
N LEU A 225 -7.57 -1.88 23.73
CA LEU A 225 -7.81 -0.76 24.64
C LEU A 225 -6.62 -0.45 25.56
N ARG A 226 -5.43 -1.02 25.34
CA ARG A 226 -4.25 -0.84 26.22
C ARG A 226 -3.87 0.62 26.43
N ASP A 227 -3.99 1.42 25.36
CA ASP A 227 -3.59 2.83 25.37
C ASP A 227 -4.79 3.77 25.65
N LEU A 228 -5.93 3.22 26.01
CA LEU A 228 -7.16 3.95 26.32
C LEU A 228 -7.60 3.62 27.75
N ASP A 229 -7.99 4.64 28.50
CA ASP A 229 -8.67 4.41 29.79
C ASP A 229 -10.09 3.87 29.55
N TRP A 230 -10.19 2.56 29.35
CA TRP A 230 -11.44 1.87 29.07
C TRP A 230 -12.46 1.99 30.22
N ARG A 231 -12.00 2.29 31.45
CA ARG A 231 -12.87 2.48 32.64
C ARG A 231 -13.63 3.80 32.57
N SER A 232 -13.09 4.77 31.82
CA SER A 232 -13.74 6.06 31.59
C SER A 232 -14.76 6.02 30.45
N LEU A 233 -14.89 4.90 29.73
CA LEU A 233 -15.86 4.76 28.64
C LEU A 233 -17.26 4.51 29.23
N ASP A 234 -18.24 5.33 28.82
CA ASP A 234 -19.65 5.11 29.18
C ASP A 234 -20.21 3.93 28.37
N PRO A 235 -20.59 2.82 29.03
CA PRO A 235 -21.18 1.67 28.33
C PRO A 235 -22.48 2.01 27.58
N ASN A 236 -23.18 3.07 27.99
CA ASN A 236 -24.44 3.48 27.37
C ASN A 236 -24.24 4.43 26.18
N GLN A 237 -23.00 4.83 25.88
CA GLN A 237 -22.78 5.66 24.69
C GLN A 237 -23.11 4.90 23.41
N PRO A 238 -23.68 5.57 22.38
CA PRO A 238 -23.98 4.94 21.11
C PRO A 238 -22.72 4.40 20.43
N ALA A 239 -22.78 3.20 19.90
CA ALA A 239 -21.80 2.73 18.94
C ALA A 239 -21.92 3.49 17.63
N VAL A 240 -20.89 3.46 16.81
CA VAL A 240 -20.89 4.03 15.45
C VAL A 240 -20.81 2.93 14.42
N LEU A 241 -21.46 3.13 13.28
CA LEU A 241 -21.41 2.22 12.15
C LEU A 241 -20.31 2.66 11.19
N VAL A 242 -19.44 1.72 10.85
CA VAL A 242 -18.39 1.92 9.84
C VAL A 242 -18.42 0.83 8.78
N LYS A 243 -18.10 1.19 7.54
CA LYS A 243 -18.03 0.27 6.40
C LYS A 243 -16.58 0.04 6.00
N TYR A 244 -16.21 -1.22 5.84
CA TYR A 244 -14.90 -1.61 5.29
C TYR A 244 -15.03 -1.90 3.79
N ALA A 245 -13.99 -1.58 3.02
CA ALA A 245 -13.98 -1.76 1.57
C ALA A 245 -14.26 -3.21 1.11
N ASN A 246 -13.94 -4.20 1.95
CA ASN A 246 -14.10 -5.62 1.66
C ASN A 246 -15.35 -6.25 2.30
N ARG A 247 -16.28 -5.43 2.83
CA ARG A 247 -17.53 -5.90 3.44
C ARG A 247 -18.73 -5.15 2.87
N SER A 248 -19.82 -5.87 2.62
CA SER A 248 -21.09 -5.27 2.21
C SER A 248 -21.74 -4.51 3.36
N ASP A 249 -21.72 -5.12 4.55
CA ASP A 249 -22.47 -4.64 5.70
C ASP A 249 -21.62 -3.79 6.63
N PRO A 250 -22.19 -2.67 7.15
CA PRO A 250 -21.56 -1.87 8.18
C PRO A 250 -21.34 -2.68 9.46
N SER A 251 -20.29 -2.35 10.18
CA SER A 251 -19.93 -2.96 11.46
C SER A 251 -19.95 -1.91 12.57
N PRO A 252 -20.48 -2.23 13.77
CA PRO A 252 -20.46 -1.30 14.88
C PRO A 252 -19.06 -1.20 15.49
N HIS A 253 -18.72 0.01 15.97
CA HIS A 253 -17.43 0.34 16.53
C HIS A 253 -17.53 1.30 17.70
N ILE A 254 -16.48 1.28 18.56
CA ILE A 254 -16.29 2.24 19.65
C ILE A 254 -15.73 3.55 19.06
N PRO A 255 -16.39 4.70 19.22
CA PRO A 255 -15.95 5.98 18.63
C PRO A 255 -14.53 6.39 19.04
N GLN A 256 -14.13 6.12 20.28
CA GLN A 256 -12.79 6.44 20.81
C GLN A 256 -11.65 5.66 20.13
N LEU A 257 -11.98 4.61 19.38
CA LEU A 257 -11.01 3.81 18.63
C LEU A 257 -10.88 4.25 17.17
N LEU A 258 -11.50 5.36 16.77
CA LEU A 258 -11.53 5.84 15.40
C LEU A 258 -11.00 7.28 15.31
N LYS A 259 -10.24 7.56 14.28
CA LYS A 259 -9.74 8.89 13.90
C LYS A 259 -10.07 9.20 12.44
N THR A 260 -10.36 10.45 12.12
CA THR A 260 -10.52 10.90 10.74
C THR A 260 -9.20 10.81 9.98
N ILE A 261 -9.26 10.38 8.73
CA ILE A 261 -8.17 10.49 7.76
C ILE A 261 -8.45 11.73 6.91
N TYR A 262 -7.45 12.59 6.78
CA TYR A 262 -7.49 13.74 5.90
C TYR A 262 -6.79 13.45 4.58
N ASP A 263 -7.37 13.87 3.48
CA ASP A 263 -6.68 13.92 2.22
C ASP A 263 -5.81 15.18 2.15
N ARG A 264 -4.75 15.14 1.37
CA ARG A 264 -3.83 16.26 1.24
C ARG A 264 -4.53 17.58 0.82
N SER A 265 -5.59 17.45 0.02
CA SER A 265 -6.38 18.59 -0.44
C SER A 265 -7.21 19.28 0.65
N GLU A 266 -7.45 18.61 1.77
CA GLU A 266 -8.19 19.15 2.92
C GLU A 266 -7.30 19.95 3.87
N LEU A 267 -5.97 19.91 3.66
CA LEU A 267 -4.97 20.59 4.49
C LEU A 267 -4.34 21.77 3.75
N ARG A 268 -3.95 22.82 4.46
CA ARG A 268 -3.34 24.01 3.88
C ARG A 268 -2.00 23.66 3.22
N GLU A 269 -1.81 24.10 1.99
CA GLU A 269 -0.58 23.84 1.24
C GLU A 269 0.69 24.40 1.93
N SER A 270 0.59 25.54 2.59
CA SER A 270 1.70 26.13 3.34
C SER A 270 2.29 25.20 4.39
N ASP A 271 1.41 24.48 5.09
CA ASP A 271 1.82 23.58 6.17
C ASP A 271 2.36 22.26 5.61
N LEU A 272 1.83 21.86 4.44
CA LEU A 272 2.26 20.64 3.75
C LEU A 272 3.66 20.78 3.12
N LYS A 273 4.07 21.99 2.72
CA LYS A 273 5.39 22.24 2.12
C LYS A 273 6.53 21.78 3.01
N ASN A 274 6.40 22.00 4.31
CA ASN A 274 7.40 21.62 5.31
C ASN A 274 7.49 20.10 5.55
N LEU A 275 6.49 19.34 5.08
CA LEU A 275 6.44 17.90 5.21
C LEU A 275 7.04 17.17 4.00
N ILE A 276 7.24 17.89 2.90
CA ILE A 276 7.83 17.33 1.67
C ILE A 276 9.32 17.10 1.92
N LEU A 277 9.72 15.83 1.87
CA LEU A 277 11.14 15.52 1.95
C LEU A 277 11.83 15.94 0.64
N PRO A 278 12.93 16.71 0.72
CA PRO A 278 13.82 16.94 -0.41
C PRO A 278 14.29 15.60 -1.01
N ILE A 279 14.57 15.59 -2.31
CA ILE A 279 15.03 14.37 -3.02
C ILE A 279 16.28 13.79 -2.34
N GLN A 280 17.24 14.64 -1.98
CA GLN A 280 18.44 14.21 -1.28
C GLN A 280 18.12 13.46 0.02
N LYS A 281 17.19 13.99 0.82
CA LYS A 281 16.80 13.35 2.08
C LYS A 281 16.06 12.02 1.87
N ARG A 282 15.23 11.93 0.81
CA ARG A 282 14.60 10.65 0.43
C ARG A 282 15.64 9.60 0.06
N TYR A 283 16.65 10.01 -0.72
CA TYR A 283 17.75 9.13 -1.10
C TYR A 283 18.52 8.63 0.12
N GLU A 284 18.92 9.51 1.05
CA GLU A 284 19.61 9.15 2.30
C GLU A 284 18.79 8.13 3.11
N LEU A 285 17.48 8.36 3.26
CA LEU A 285 16.60 7.44 3.98
C LEU A 285 16.44 6.09 3.25
N ALA A 286 16.43 6.11 1.92
CA ALA A 286 16.40 4.88 1.13
C ALA A 286 17.68 4.06 1.32
N LEU A 287 18.86 4.72 1.33
CA LEU A 287 20.14 4.06 1.62
C LEU A 287 20.14 3.41 3.01
N VAL A 288 19.64 4.10 4.02
CA VAL A 288 19.50 3.54 5.38
C VAL A 288 18.60 2.31 5.37
N ALA A 289 17.50 2.33 4.64
CA ALA A 289 16.60 1.18 4.52
C ALA A 289 17.29 -0.01 3.82
N ILE A 290 18.01 0.24 2.72
CA ILE A 290 18.79 -0.78 1.98
C ILE A 290 19.87 -1.39 2.87
N GLN A 291 20.63 -0.57 3.59
CA GLN A 291 21.65 -1.05 4.53
C GLN A 291 21.04 -1.93 5.63
N ALA A 292 19.87 -1.54 6.18
CA ALA A 292 19.17 -2.34 7.18
C ALA A 292 18.73 -3.70 6.63
N ILE A 293 18.32 -3.77 5.36
CA ILE A 293 17.92 -5.02 4.67
C ILE A 293 19.15 -5.92 4.45
N ASN A 294 20.22 -5.36 3.89
CA ASN A 294 21.44 -6.10 3.57
C ASN A 294 22.12 -6.64 4.85
N HIS A 295 22.17 -5.82 5.90
CA HIS A 295 22.74 -6.24 7.20
C HIS A 295 21.97 -7.41 7.82
N ARG A 296 20.64 -7.49 7.61
CA ARG A 296 19.78 -8.54 8.19
C ARG A 296 19.55 -9.74 7.28
N SER A 297 20.36 -9.87 6.24
CA SER A 297 20.34 -11.04 5.35
C SER A 297 18.96 -11.29 4.73
N PHE A 298 18.53 -10.37 3.87
CA PHE A 298 17.33 -10.61 3.06
C PHE A 298 17.53 -11.85 2.19
N CYS A 299 16.59 -12.80 2.26
CA CYS A 299 16.70 -14.08 1.58
C CYS A 299 15.45 -14.34 0.71
N CYS A 300 15.69 -14.70 -0.55
CA CYS A 300 14.71 -15.29 -1.45
C CYS A 300 15.36 -16.53 -2.06
N GLY A 301 15.25 -17.67 -1.36
CA GLY A 301 16.11 -18.83 -1.60
C GLY A 301 17.50 -18.58 -1.02
N ASP A 302 18.37 -17.94 -1.79
CA ASP A 302 19.66 -17.48 -1.33
C ASP A 302 19.59 -16.06 -0.73
N ARG A 303 20.72 -15.65 -0.11
CA ARG A 303 20.89 -14.28 0.34
C ARG A 303 20.92 -13.33 -0.83
N VAL A 304 20.08 -12.29 -0.79
CA VAL A 304 20.00 -11.23 -1.79
C VAL A 304 20.55 -9.95 -1.18
N GLU A 305 21.49 -9.31 -1.86
CA GLU A 305 22.01 -8.00 -1.51
C GLU A 305 21.57 -6.97 -2.55
N PHE A 306 20.96 -5.88 -2.05
CA PHE A 306 20.57 -4.76 -2.90
C PHE A 306 21.74 -3.80 -3.06
N THR A 307 22.01 -3.38 -4.30
CA THR A 307 22.99 -2.33 -4.56
C THR A 307 22.42 -0.99 -4.12
N THR A 308 23.30 -0.04 -3.81
CA THR A 308 22.92 1.33 -3.47
C THR A 308 22.79 2.21 -4.71
N ASP A 309 23.09 1.68 -5.89
CA ASP A 309 22.93 2.39 -7.15
C ASP A 309 21.46 2.53 -7.50
N LEU A 310 21.12 3.69 -8.07
CA LEU A 310 19.78 3.89 -8.57
C LEU A 310 19.54 2.98 -9.77
N TYR A 311 18.47 2.21 -9.72
CA TYR A 311 18.06 1.40 -10.84
C TYR A 311 17.69 2.28 -12.02
N SER A 312 18.34 2.02 -13.15
CA SER A 312 18.00 2.61 -14.44
C SER A 312 17.52 1.48 -15.36
N PRO A 313 16.23 1.41 -15.73
CA PRO A 313 15.76 0.40 -16.64
C PRO A 313 16.53 0.46 -17.97
N ALA A 314 16.86 -0.70 -18.51
CA ALA A 314 17.49 -0.78 -19.82
C ALA A 314 16.66 0.02 -20.85
N GLY A 315 17.30 0.94 -21.56
CA GLY A 315 16.64 1.85 -22.52
C GLY A 315 16.27 3.24 -21.98
N LEU A 316 16.27 3.47 -20.66
CA LEU A 316 16.14 4.82 -20.09
C LEU A 316 17.48 5.55 -19.94
N SER A 317 18.60 4.85 -20.06
CA SER A 317 19.95 5.43 -20.01
C SER A 317 20.18 6.55 -21.03
N HIS A 318 19.45 6.54 -22.14
CA HIS A 318 19.50 7.58 -23.16
C HIS A 318 18.77 8.87 -22.77
N PHE A 319 17.93 8.84 -21.74
CA PHE A 319 17.22 10.03 -21.21
C PHE A 319 17.94 10.68 -20.02
N ALA A 320 18.87 9.97 -19.39
CA ALA A 320 19.49 10.40 -18.15
C ALA A 320 20.66 11.38 -18.31
N THR A 321 21.20 11.50 -19.53
CA THR A 321 22.35 12.37 -19.83
C THR A 321 21.96 13.62 -20.58
N GLY A 322 20.77 14.16 -20.33
CA GLY A 322 20.50 15.54 -20.75
C GLY A 322 21.58 16.43 -20.13
N ASP A 323 22.35 17.10 -20.98
CA ASP A 323 23.38 18.07 -20.61
C ASP A 323 22.99 18.83 -19.33
N ARG A 324 23.70 18.58 -18.25
CA ARG A 324 23.50 19.29 -16.98
C ARG A 324 23.72 20.80 -17.10
N ASP A 325 24.30 21.23 -18.23
CA ASP A 325 24.69 22.61 -18.50
C ASP A 325 23.78 23.32 -19.50
N ARG A 326 22.64 22.75 -19.90
CA ARG A 326 21.70 23.45 -20.74
C ARG A 326 20.96 24.53 -19.97
N ASN A 327 21.14 25.77 -20.40
CA ASN A 327 20.29 26.86 -19.97
C ASN A 327 18.86 26.67 -20.51
N LEU A 328 17.87 26.88 -19.64
CA LEU A 328 16.46 26.91 -20.05
C LEU A 328 16.19 28.29 -20.67
N ASN A 329 15.82 28.32 -21.96
CA ASN A 329 15.49 29.54 -22.69
C ASN A 329 13.99 29.79 -22.62
N PHE A 330 13.60 30.91 -22.05
CA PHE A 330 12.23 31.41 -22.01
C PHE A 330 12.09 32.60 -22.94
N GLY A 331 11.00 32.72 -23.67
CA GLY A 331 10.77 33.53 -24.85
C GLY A 331 10.99 35.05 -24.81
N THR A 332 11.70 35.57 -23.84
CA THR A 332 12.11 36.99 -23.73
C THR A 332 13.58 37.11 -23.31
N ASP A 333 14.46 36.35 -23.94
CA ASP A 333 15.90 36.31 -23.66
C ASP A 333 16.26 35.98 -22.20
N VAL A 334 15.31 35.46 -21.42
CA VAL A 334 15.57 35.02 -20.06
C VAL A 334 16.19 33.64 -20.12
N GLN A 335 17.50 33.62 -19.95
CA GLN A 335 18.24 32.36 -19.75
C GLN A 335 18.30 32.06 -18.25
N ARG A 336 17.94 30.84 -17.88
CA ARG A 336 18.13 30.33 -16.52
C ARG A 336 19.13 29.19 -16.57
N PRO A 337 20.19 29.24 -15.76
CA PRO A 337 21.10 28.11 -15.63
C PRO A 337 20.31 26.88 -15.18
N ASN A 338 20.81 25.69 -15.54
CA ASN A 338 20.18 24.44 -15.16
C ASN A 338 20.04 24.38 -13.64
N PRO A 339 18.82 24.40 -13.12
CA PRO A 339 18.61 24.79 -11.73
C PRO A 339 18.86 23.62 -10.79
N GLN A 340 19.48 23.92 -9.66
CA GLN A 340 19.46 23.01 -8.51
C GLN A 340 18.02 22.76 -7.99
N ASN A 341 17.09 23.63 -8.36
CA ASN A 341 15.68 23.55 -7.98
C ASN A 341 14.77 23.71 -9.21
N CYS A 342 14.83 22.73 -10.11
CA CYS A 342 14.20 22.71 -11.43
C CYS A 342 12.75 23.21 -11.46
N TYR A 343 11.96 22.87 -10.45
CA TYR A 343 10.52 23.18 -10.46
C TYR A 343 10.24 24.69 -10.26
N ALA A 344 10.95 25.30 -9.33
CA ALA A 344 10.74 26.73 -9.03
C ALA A 344 11.22 27.63 -10.16
N ASP A 345 12.36 27.28 -10.78
CA ASP A 345 12.95 28.08 -11.86
C ASP A 345 12.22 27.94 -13.17
N VAL A 346 11.74 26.73 -13.50
CA VAL A 346 10.83 26.51 -14.64
C VAL A 346 9.54 27.32 -14.45
N TRP A 347 8.96 27.33 -13.24
CA TRP A 347 7.76 28.09 -12.94
C TRP A 347 7.99 29.60 -13.02
N GLN A 348 9.11 30.10 -12.53
CA GLN A 348 9.48 31.52 -12.65
C GLN A 348 9.74 31.90 -14.10
N GLY A 349 10.44 31.06 -14.85
CA GLY A 349 10.67 31.27 -16.27
C GLY A 349 9.36 31.31 -17.07
N TRP A 350 8.39 30.48 -16.74
CA TRP A 350 7.07 30.51 -17.36
C TRP A 350 6.30 31.81 -17.06
N LYS A 351 6.47 32.38 -15.87
CA LYS A 351 5.92 33.69 -15.52
C LYS A 351 6.59 34.84 -16.27
N ALA A 352 7.90 34.72 -16.51
CA ALA A 352 8.70 35.75 -17.18
C ALA A 352 8.55 35.75 -18.70
N GLY A 353 8.16 34.63 -19.31
CA GLY A 353 7.99 34.54 -20.76
C GLY A 353 7.66 33.14 -21.24
N LYS A 354 7.29 33.04 -22.52
CA LYS A 354 7.01 31.76 -23.16
C LYS A 354 8.31 31.07 -23.54
N LEU A 355 8.28 29.72 -23.59
CA LEU A 355 9.41 28.96 -24.15
C LEU A 355 9.75 29.45 -25.54
N ALA A 356 11.01 29.82 -25.78
CA ALA A 356 11.47 30.43 -27.04
C ALA A 356 11.17 29.55 -28.27
N ASN A 357 11.37 28.25 -28.13
CA ASN A 357 11.18 27.25 -29.17
C ASN A 357 10.02 26.32 -28.88
N LYS A 358 8.87 26.85 -28.51
CA LYS A 358 7.67 26.04 -28.28
C LYS A 358 7.05 25.58 -29.62
N PRO A 359 6.53 24.39 -29.70
CA PRO A 359 5.72 23.98 -30.84
C PRO A 359 4.36 24.72 -30.78
N ASP A 360 3.88 25.18 -31.94
CA ASP A 360 2.55 25.77 -32.04
C ASP A 360 1.43 24.72 -31.87
N LEU A 361 1.76 23.48 -32.16
CA LEU A 361 0.83 22.37 -32.12
C LEU A 361 1.52 21.12 -31.57
N ILE A 362 0.93 20.54 -30.54
CA ILE A 362 1.29 19.21 -30.03
C ILE A 362 0.19 18.23 -30.48
N ARG A 363 0.61 17.13 -31.08
CA ARG A 363 -0.28 16.00 -31.33
C ARG A 363 -0.04 14.96 -30.26
N ALA A 364 -1.08 14.59 -29.52
CA ALA A 364 -1.00 13.60 -28.45
C ALA A 364 -2.11 12.57 -28.60
N GLN A 365 -1.78 11.33 -28.29
CA GLN A 365 -2.73 10.25 -28.15
C GLN A 365 -2.66 9.71 -26.72
N LEU A 366 -3.79 9.53 -26.08
CA LEU A 366 -3.88 8.86 -24.79
C LEU A 366 -4.12 7.37 -24.98
N ILE A 367 -3.32 6.58 -24.29
CA ILE A 367 -3.51 5.13 -24.16
C ILE A 367 -3.80 4.86 -22.68
N PHE A 368 -4.96 4.28 -22.36
CA PHE A 368 -5.39 4.06 -20.99
C PHE A 368 -6.30 2.84 -20.86
N PRO A 369 -6.36 2.19 -19.70
CA PRO A 369 -7.34 1.15 -19.41
C PRO A 369 -8.76 1.66 -19.54
N HIS A 370 -9.68 0.88 -20.08
CA HIS A 370 -11.08 1.27 -20.30
C HIS A 370 -11.74 1.89 -19.04
N ARG A 371 -11.47 1.30 -17.87
CA ARG A 371 -11.96 1.82 -16.57
C ARG A 371 -11.48 3.22 -16.21
N TRP A 372 -10.50 3.76 -16.93
CA TRP A 372 -9.91 5.09 -16.70
C TRP A 372 -10.36 6.12 -17.72
N GLU A 373 -11.37 5.83 -18.52
CA GLU A 373 -11.84 6.74 -19.58
C GLU A 373 -12.18 8.12 -19.06
N GLN A 374 -12.96 8.21 -17.98
CA GLN A 374 -13.33 9.50 -17.39
C GLN A 374 -12.14 10.29 -16.83
N PRO A 375 -11.25 9.68 -16.00
CA PRO A 375 -10.03 10.35 -15.57
C PRO A 375 -9.12 10.76 -16.73
N ALA A 376 -8.98 9.94 -17.77
CA ALA A 376 -8.15 10.24 -18.93
C ALA A 376 -8.71 11.42 -19.75
N ARG A 377 -10.00 11.48 -19.96
CA ARG A 377 -10.67 12.63 -20.61
C ARG A 377 -10.51 13.91 -19.79
N SER A 378 -10.67 13.83 -18.46
CA SER A 378 -10.45 14.96 -17.55
C SER A 378 -9.01 15.48 -17.63
N TYR A 379 -8.03 14.55 -17.60
CA TYR A 379 -6.61 14.88 -17.74
C TYR A 379 -6.33 15.62 -19.07
N MET A 380 -6.83 15.10 -20.21
CA MET A 380 -6.64 15.75 -21.50
C MET A 380 -7.23 17.15 -21.56
N ASN A 381 -8.41 17.36 -20.96
CA ASN A 381 -9.02 18.68 -20.90
C ASN A 381 -8.19 19.65 -20.04
N GLN A 382 -7.66 19.19 -18.91
CA GLN A 382 -6.76 19.99 -18.08
C GLN A 382 -5.46 20.30 -18.80
N LEU A 383 -4.86 19.31 -19.48
CA LEU A 383 -3.64 19.49 -20.28
C LEU A 383 -3.87 20.51 -21.39
N ARG A 384 -4.99 20.41 -22.12
CA ARG A 384 -5.36 21.38 -23.16
C ARG A 384 -5.43 22.80 -22.61
N LYS A 385 -6.20 23.01 -21.51
CA LYS A 385 -6.31 24.32 -20.84
C LYS A 385 -4.94 24.86 -20.40
N ARG A 386 -4.05 24.01 -19.90
CA ARG A 386 -2.70 24.40 -19.50
C ARG A 386 -1.85 24.82 -20.69
N LEU A 387 -1.86 24.03 -21.77
CA LEU A 387 -1.09 24.33 -22.99
C LEU A 387 -1.60 25.59 -23.70
N GLU A 388 -2.92 25.86 -23.69
CA GLU A 388 -3.51 27.08 -24.21
C GLU A 388 -2.97 28.35 -23.52
N GLN A 389 -2.67 28.29 -22.22
CA GLN A 389 -2.02 29.39 -21.48
C GLN A 389 -0.65 29.75 -22.06
N PHE A 390 0.01 28.80 -22.71
CA PHE A 390 1.30 28.98 -23.40
C PHE A 390 1.15 29.17 -24.91
N GLN A 391 -0.09 29.35 -25.41
CA GLN A 391 -0.40 29.45 -26.83
C GLN A 391 0.04 28.21 -27.63
N VAL A 392 0.01 27.04 -27.01
CA VAL A 392 0.27 25.75 -27.65
C VAL A 392 -1.06 25.04 -27.83
N ARG A 393 -1.36 24.66 -29.07
CA ARG A 393 -2.57 23.89 -29.37
C ARG A 393 -2.33 22.40 -29.15
N LEU A 394 -3.26 21.74 -28.49
CA LEU A 394 -3.26 20.29 -28.34
C LEU A 394 -4.29 19.67 -29.28
N LYS A 395 -3.86 18.82 -30.20
CA LYS A 395 -4.71 18.07 -31.11
C LYS A 395 -4.58 16.58 -30.85
N SER A 396 -5.68 15.84 -30.93
CA SER A 396 -5.60 14.39 -30.89
C SER A 396 -4.79 13.87 -32.10
N ALA A 397 -3.87 12.95 -31.86
CA ALA A 397 -3.09 12.28 -32.90
C ALA A 397 -3.87 11.14 -33.57
N GLY A 398 -5.04 10.78 -33.04
CA GLY A 398 -5.92 9.71 -33.51
C GLY A 398 -7.04 9.50 -32.51
N ASP A 399 -7.86 8.50 -32.72
CA ASP A 399 -8.87 8.11 -31.75
C ASP A 399 -8.19 7.62 -30.46
N ASN A 400 -8.81 7.93 -29.31
CA ASN A 400 -8.37 7.42 -28.03
C ASN A 400 -8.39 5.89 -28.07
N ARG A 401 -7.26 5.26 -27.77
CA ARG A 401 -7.18 3.79 -27.71
C ARG A 401 -7.36 3.33 -26.28
N TYR A 402 -8.25 2.39 -26.12
CA TYR A 402 -8.41 1.68 -24.87
C TYR A 402 -7.35 0.60 -24.76
N TYR A 403 -6.80 0.47 -23.58
CA TYR A 403 -5.88 -0.60 -23.23
C TYR A 403 -6.56 -1.53 -22.23
N ASP A 404 -6.75 -2.77 -22.62
CA ASP A 404 -7.13 -3.82 -21.67
C ASP A 404 -5.84 -4.53 -21.24
N PRO A 405 -5.53 -4.56 -19.92
CA PRO A 405 -4.36 -5.27 -19.42
C PRO A 405 -4.36 -6.77 -19.76
N GLN A 406 -5.54 -7.35 -20.05
CA GLN A 406 -5.65 -8.75 -20.46
C GLN A 406 -5.29 -8.96 -21.96
N ASP A 407 -5.43 -7.93 -22.78
CA ASP A 407 -5.08 -8.00 -24.21
C ASP A 407 -3.57 -7.80 -24.47
N ALA A 408 -2.84 -7.22 -23.51
CA ALA A 408 -1.40 -7.00 -23.64
C ALA A 408 -0.56 -8.29 -23.67
N ILE A 409 -1.15 -9.41 -23.31
CA ILE A 409 -0.47 -10.73 -23.35
C ILE A 409 -0.48 -11.33 -24.76
N SER A 410 -1.23 -10.77 -25.70
CA SER A 410 -1.40 -11.31 -27.06
C SER A 410 -0.61 -10.58 -28.16
N VAL A 411 0.11 -9.51 -27.86
CA VAL A 411 0.96 -8.83 -28.84
C VAL A 411 2.41 -9.29 -28.66
N ARG A 412 2.78 -10.29 -29.45
CA ARG A 412 4.16 -10.73 -29.66
C ARG A 412 4.90 -9.73 -30.56
#